data_f1e35c84d84cfabc9ad85dab1ab882d8
#
_entry.id   f1e35c84d84cfabc9ad85dab1ab882d8
#
_cell.length_a   1.000
_cell.length_b   1.000
_cell.length_c   1.000
_cell.angle_alpha   90.00
_cell.angle_beta   90.00
_cell.angle_gamma   90.00
#
_symmetry.space_group_name_H-M   'P 1'
#
loop_
_entity.id
_entity.type
_entity.pdbx_description
1 polymer ?
#
loop_
_entity_poly.entity_id
_entity_poly.type
_entity_poly.pdbx_seq_one_letter_code
_entity_poly.pdbx_strand_id
1 'polypeptide(L)'
;MRLKIIKSYLKELDLNKMLVIVGIIAGAFLIAFFFWWQWGSNIISIKNEDRRPRASLTGLVCDNYARRPVAVMMASDPVARPLSGIGQADIVIEMPITPDGVTRMMAVFQCEEPEEIGSIRSARENFLTLADGFNALYVHWGGEREA
;
A
#
# COMPACT_ATOMS: atom_id res chain seq x y z
N MET A 1 -40.04 40.78 -27.49
CA MET A 1 -41.24 40.38 -26.77
C MET A 1 -40.94 39.87 -25.34
N ARG A 2 -39.96 39.02 -25.08
CA ARG A 2 -39.59 38.45 -23.76
C ARG A 2 -39.13 39.48 -22.70
N LEU A 3 -38.40 40.54 -23.07
CA LEU A 3 -37.92 41.59 -22.16
C LEU A 3 -39.00 42.47 -21.56
N LYS A 4 -40.13 42.69 -22.28
CA LYS A 4 -41.27 43.45 -21.78
C LYS A 4 -42.05 42.70 -20.68
N ILE A 5 -42.13 41.39 -20.79
CA ILE A 5 -42.81 40.52 -19.83
C ILE A 5 -42.03 40.49 -18.51
N ILE A 6 -40.71 40.38 -18.55
CA ILE A 6 -39.81 40.39 -17.35
C ILE A 6 -39.92 41.73 -16.62
N LYS A 7 -39.94 42.87 -17.35
CA LYS A 7 -40.11 44.19 -16.75
C LYS A 7 -41.49 44.38 -16.09
N SER A 8 -42.54 43.79 -16.59
CA SER A 8 -43.90 43.84 -16.01
C SER A 8 -43.96 43.06 -14.69
N TYR A 9 -43.36 41.88 -14.62
CA TYR A 9 -43.26 41.06 -13.40
C TYR A 9 -42.42 41.75 -12.30
N LEU A 10 -41.33 42.41 -12.65
CA LEU A 10 -40.47 43.13 -11.71
C LEU A 10 -41.14 44.36 -11.10
N LYS A 11 -42.15 44.95 -11.75
CA LYS A 11 -42.86 46.15 -11.27
C LYS A 11 -43.97 45.84 -10.26
N GLU A 12 -44.44 44.60 -10.19
CA GLU A 12 -45.45 44.15 -9.21
C GLU A 12 -44.83 43.41 -8.00
N LEU A 13 -43.53 43.24 -7.93
CA LEU A 13 -42.89 42.63 -6.77
C LEU A 13 -42.85 43.63 -5.61
N ASP A 14 -43.65 43.35 -4.60
CA ASP A 14 -43.59 43.98 -3.30
C ASP A 14 -42.15 43.76 -2.68
N LEU A 15 -41.64 44.77 -2.02
CA LEU A 15 -40.30 44.77 -1.42
C LEU A 15 -40.02 43.47 -0.60
N ASN A 16 -41.03 43.00 0.12
CA ASN A 16 -40.97 41.78 0.91
C ASN A 16 -40.76 40.52 0.06
N LYS A 17 -41.40 40.43 -1.10
CA LYS A 17 -41.23 39.30 -2.04
C LYS A 17 -39.83 39.32 -2.67
N MET A 18 -39.33 40.51 -2.96
CA MET A 18 -37.96 40.69 -3.50
C MET A 18 -36.90 40.23 -2.49
N LEU A 19 -37.06 40.59 -1.21
CA LEU A 19 -36.16 40.16 -0.13
C LEU A 19 -36.17 38.64 0.06
N VAL A 20 -37.35 38.01 -0.03
CA VAL A 20 -37.46 36.54 0.05
C VAL A 20 -36.75 35.85 -1.12
N ILE A 21 -36.91 36.34 -2.34
CA ILE A 21 -36.26 35.77 -3.53
C ILE A 21 -34.75 35.91 -3.43
N VAL A 22 -34.25 37.08 -3.01
CA VAL A 22 -32.80 37.32 -2.80
C VAL A 22 -32.26 36.39 -1.70
N GLY A 23 -33.00 36.19 -0.61
CA GLY A 23 -32.62 35.26 0.45
C GLY A 23 -32.52 33.81 -0.02
N ILE A 24 -33.47 33.35 -0.83
CA ILE A 24 -33.47 32.00 -1.42
C ILE A 24 -32.26 31.82 -2.35
N ILE A 25 -31.95 32.79 -3.20
CA ILE A 25 -30.83 32.76 -4.13
C ILE A 25 -29.51 32.73 -3.33
N ALA A 26 -29.36 33.60 -2.33
CA ALA A 26 -28.18 33.64 -1.47
C ALA A 26 -28.01 32.32 -0.71
N GLY A 27 -29.07 31.75 -0.17
CA GLY A 27 -29.04 30.42 0.47
C GLY A 27 -28.60 29.31 -0.47
N ALA A 28 -29.12 29.27 -1.69
CA ALA A 28 -28.72 28.31 -2.71
C ALA A 28 -27.24 28.43 -3.10
N PHE A 29 -26.73 29.68 -3.19
CA PHE A 29 -25.32 29.93 -3.45
C PHE A 29 -24.41 29.44 -2.29
N LEU A 30 -24.83 29.66 -1.05
CA LEU A 30 -24.07 29.19 0.13
C LEU A 30 -24.03 27.66 0.19
N ILE A 31 -25.14 27.00 -0.11
CA ILE A 31 -25.22 25.54 -0.16
C ILE A 31 -24.31 24.99 -1.28
N ALA A 32 -24.39 25.56 -2.48
CA ALA A 32 -23.55 25.17 -3.62
C ALA A 32 -22.06 25.39 -3.32
N PHE A 33 -21.72 26.54 -2.70
CA PHE A 33 -20.35 26.83 -2.28
C PHE A 33 -19.85 25.84 -1.21
N PHE A 34 -20.69 25.48 -0.23
CA PHE A 34 -20.36 24.48 0.78
C PHE A 34 -20.07 23.09 0.17
N PHE A 35 -20.93 22.64 -0.77
CA PHE A 35 -20.70 21.39 -1.48
C PHE A 35 -19.45 21.44 -2.37
N TRP A 36 -19.19 22.56 -3.04
CA TRP A 36 -18.00 22.74 -3.85
C TRP A 36 -16.72 22.75 -2.99
N TRP A 37 -16.77 23.38 -1.81
CA TRP A 37 -15.68 23.35 -0.82
C TRP A 37 -15.42 21.95 -0.31
N GLN A 38 -16.45 21.23 0.11
CA GLN A 38 -16.36 19.84 0.56
C GLN A 38 -15.79 18.92 -0.53
N TRP A 39 -16.27 19.07 -1.76
CA TRP A 39 -15.81 18.27 -2.90
C TRP A 39 -14.37 18.60 -3.26
N GLY A 40 -14.00 19.87 -3.29
CA GLY A 40 -12.64 20.33 -3.55
C GLY A 40 -11.63 19.82 -2.51
N SER A 41 -11.97 19.82 -1.23
CA SER A 41 -11.12 19.30 -0.17
C SER A 41 -10.90 17.79 -0.27
N ASN A 42 -11.90 17.02 -0.67
CA ASN A 42 -11.78 15.58 -0.89
C ASN A 42 -10.89 15.24 -2.11
N ILE A 43 -10.99 15.99 -3.20
CA ILE A 43 -10.15 15.80 -4.39
C ILE A 43 -8.69 16.14 -4.10
N ILE A 44 -8.42 17.17 -3.31
CA ILE A 44 -7.06 17.56 -2.91
C ILE A 44 -6.44 16.49 -2.00
N SER A 45 -7.24 15.86 -1.13
CA SER A 45 -6.77 14.77 -0.26
C SER A 45 -6.35 13.52 -1.05
N ILE A 46 -7.07 13.19 -2.11
CA ILE A 46 -6.72 12.06 -3.01
C ILE A 46 -5.45 12.38 -3.83
N LYS A 47 -5.19 13.65 -4.13
CA LYS A 47 -4.03 14.07 -4.94
C LYS A 47 -2.71 14.11 -4.17
N ASN A 48 -2.75 14.00 -2.86
CA ASN A 48 -1.58 13.79 -1.99
C ASN A 48 -1.27 12.28 -1.83
N GLU A 49 -1.33 11.53 -2.92
CA GLU A 49 -0.77 10.18 -2.96
C GLU A 49 0.70 10.27 -2.54
N ASP A 50 1.03 9.52 -1.54
CA ASP A 50 2.38 9.42 -0.98
C ASP A 50 3.37 9.02 -2.08
N ARG A 51 4.10 10.01 -2.61
CA ARG A 51 5.08 9.82 -3.71
C ARG A 51 6.40 9.26 -3.21
N ARG A 52 6.49 8.89 -1.92
CA ARG A 52 7.71 8.25 -1.42
C ARG A 52 7.96 6.96 -2.17
N PRO A 53 9.23 6.66 -2.49
CA PRO A 53 9.56 5.42 -3.17
C PRO A 53 9.15 4.21 -2.33
N ARG A 54 8.72 3.17 -3.03
CA ARG A 54 8.17 1.96 -2.41
C ARG A 54 9.03 0.76 -2.76
N ALA A 55 9.15 -0.16 -1.82
CA ALA A 55 9.82 -1.42 -2.04
C ALA A 55 9.12 -2.25 -3.13
N SER A 56 9.91 -2.85 -4.02
CA SER A 56 9.39 -3.65 -5.14
C SER A 56 8.69 -4.92 -4.69
N LEU A 57 9.07 -5.50 -3.55
CA LEU A 57 8.51 -6.74 -3.03
C LEU A 57 7.13 -6.54 -2.37
N THR A 58 7.00 -5.50 -1.55
CA THR A 58 5.83 -5.31 -0.67
C THR A 58 4.95 -4.14 -1.07
N GLY A 59 5.48 -3.20 -1.87
CA GLY A 59 4.82 -1.92 -2.15
C GLY A 59 4.81 -0.97 -0.95
N LEU A 60 5.45 -1.33 0.16
CA LEU A 60 5.57 -0.48 1.34
C LEU A 60 6.60 0.63 1.14
N VAL A 61 6.38 1.75 1.81
CA VAL A 61 7.37 2.83 1.87
C VAL A 61 8.44 2.46 2.90
N CYS A 62 9.69 2.37 2.48
CA CYS A 62 10.83 2.15 3.35
C CYS A 62 12.10 2.78 2.79
N ASP A 63 13.09 3.04 3.65
CA ASP A 63 14.34 3.71 3.25
C ASP A 63 15.19 2.81 2.32
N ASN A 64 15.10 1.49 2.50
CA ASN A 64 15.83 0.48 1.73
C ASN A 64 15.11 0.01 0.45
N TYR A 65 14.12 0.75 -0.05
CA TYR A 65 13.27 0.37 -1.18
C TYR A 65 14.03 -0.09 -2.44
N ALA A 66 15.21 0.46 -2.69
CA ALA A 66 16.04 0.15 -3.86
C ALA A 66 17.11 -0.93 -3.58
N ARG A 67 17.20 -1.43 -2.34
CA ARG A 67 18.17 -2.46 -1.98
C ARG A 67 17.82 -3.78 -2.68
N ARG A 68 18.86 -4.50 -3.13
CA ARG A 68 18.70 -5.86 -3.59
C ARG A 68 18.21 -6.73 -2.42
N PRO A 69 17.13 -7.51 -2.60
CA PRO A 69 16.65 -8.38 -1.53
C PRO A 69 17.66 -9.43 -1.10
N VAL A 70 17.55 -9.88 0.14
CA VAL A 70 18.34 -10.99 0.71
C VAL A 70 17.36 -12.11 1.06
N ALA A 71 17.52 -13.27 0.44
CA ALA A 71 16.71 -14.46 0.68
C ALA A 71 17.51 -15.45 1.54
N VAL A 72 17.05 -15.73 2.75
CA VAL A 72 17.72 -16.56 3.74
C VAL A 72 16.96 -17.85 3.95
N MET A 73 17.64 -18.99 3.78
CA MET A 73 17.07 -20.29 4.09
C MET A 73 17.02 -20.51 5.59
N MET A 74 15.82 -20.73 6.13
CA MET A 74 15.57 -20.86 7.55
C MET A 74 14.97 -22.22 7.92
N ALA A 75 15.16 -22.61 9.18
CA ALA A 75 14.59 -23.83 9.71
C ALA A 75 13.07 -23.71 9.90
N SER A 76 12.33 -24.78 9.61
CA SER A 76 10.94 -24.94 10.04
C SER A 76 10.77 -25.82 11.27
N ASP A 77 11.82 -26.52 11.64
CA ASP A 77 11.83 -27.51 12.74
C ASP A 77 11.47 -26.86 14.08
N PRO A 78 10.60 -27.48 14.89
CA PRO A 78 10.23 -26.94 16.20
C PRO A 78 11.41 -26.71 17.14
N VAL A 79 12.44 -27.54 17.05
CA VAL A 79 13.65 -27.45 17.89
C VAL A 79 14.49 -26.19 17.59
N ALA A 80 14.33 -25.60 16.40
CA ALA A 80 15.02 -24.38 15.99
C ALA A 80 14.31 -23.09 16.43
N ARG A 81 13.15 -23.19 17.06
CA ARG A 81 12.33 -22.05 17.47
C ARG A 81 12.73 -21.54 18.86
N PRO A 82 12.64 -20.22 19.12
CA PRO A 82 12.23 -19.17 18.19
C PRO A 82 13.30 -18.86 17.13
N LEU A 83 12.86 -18.48 15.91
CA LEU A 83 13.76 -18.06 14.84
C LEU A 83 14.09 -16.58 14.99
N SER A 84 15.37 -16.24 14.95
CA SER A 84 15.81 -14.83 14.99
C SER A 84 15.49 -14.12 13.67
N GLY A 85 14.97 -12.90 13.76
CA GLY A 85 14.74 -11.98 12.65
C GLY A 85 13.57 -12.31 11.72
N ILE A 86 12.93 -13.49 11.82
CA ILE A 86 11.87 -13.90 10.88
C ILE A 86 10.65 -12.94 10.88
N GLY A 87 10.33 -12.34 12.03
CA GLY A 87 9.21 -11.38 12.15
C GLY A 87 9.46 -10.05 11.43
N GLN A 88 10.68 -9.78 10.98
CA GLN A 88 11.07 -8.60 10.23
C GLN A 88 11.24 -8.89 8.73
N ALA A 89 10.98 -10.12 8.28
CA ALA A 89 11.03 -10.46 6.87
C ALA A 89 9.86 -9.78 6.11
N ASP A 90 10.16 -9.26 4.92
CA ASP A 90 9.15 -8.72 4.00
C ASP A 90 8.25 -9.82 3.45
N ILE A 91 8.83 -11.00 3.17
CA ILE A 91 8.11 -12.18 2.67
C ILE A 91 8.70 -13.42 3.35
N VAL A 92 7.84 -14.35 3.75
CA VAL A 92 8.24 -15.70 4.17
C VAL A 92 7.52 -16.72 3.30
N ILE A 93 8.29 -17.62 2.70
CA ILE A 93 7.77 -18.70 1.86
C ILE A 93 8.11 -20.02 2.53
N GLU A 94 7.11 -20.85 2.80
CA GLU A 94 7.26 -22.18 3.33
C GLU A 94 6.81 -23.21 2.30
N MET A 95 7.67 -24.20 2.02
CA MET A 95 7.37 -25.28 1.08
C MET A 95 7.82 -26.62 1.64
N PRO A 96 7.14 -27.73 1.27
CA PRO A 96 7.61 -29.08 1.56
C PRO A 96 8.91 -29.37 0.78
N ILE A 97 9.84 -30.04 1.45
CA ILE A 97 11.12 -30.46 0.87
C ILE A 97 11.23 -31.97 0.74
N THR A 98 10.31 -32.69 1.36
CA THR A 98 10.22 -34.17 1.29
C THR A 98 8.76 -34.61 1.10
N PRO A 99 8.51 -35.79 0.52
CA PRO A 99 7.18 -36.32 0.33
C PRO A 99 6.38 -36.57 1.63
N ASP A 100 7.08 -36.77 2.74
CA ASP A 100 6.53 -36.96 4.09
C ASP A 100 6.15 -35.68 4.81
N GLY A 101 6.26 -34.52 4.11
CA GLY A 101 5.73 -33.25 4.59
C GLY A 101 6.70 -32.42 5.44
N VAL A 102 7.98 -32.78 5.50
CA VAL A 102 8.98 -31.89 6.11
C VAL A 102 9.08 -30.62 5.28
N THR A 103 8.96 -29.47 5.92
CA THR A 103 8.99 -28.17 5.26
C THR A 103 10.33 -27.45 5.45
N ARG A 104 10.51 -26.38 4.69
CA ARG A 104 11.60 -25.42 4.82
C ARG A 104 11.07 -24.03 4.56
N MET A 105 11.64 -23.03 5.20
CA MET A 105 11.28 -21.63 5.01
C MET A 105 12.41 -20.86 4.31
N MET A 106 12.01 -19.91 3.47
CA MET A 106 12.86 -18.88 2.93
C MET A 106 12.30 -17.53 3.34
N ALA A 107 13.06 -16.77 4.11
CA ALA A 107 12.72 -15.41 4.52
C ALA A 107 13.42 -14.41 3.60
N VAL A 108 12.69 -13.46 3.03
CA VAL A 108 13.20 -12.44 2.11
C VAL A 108 13.13 -11.08 2.78
N PHE A 109 14.24 -10.38 2.81
CA PHE A 109 14.43 -9.09 3.46
C PHE A 109 14.82 -8.03 2.43
N GLN A 110 14.11 -6.92 2.38
CA GLN A 110 14.44 -5.75 1.57
C GLN A 110 14.35 -4.46 2.40
N CYS A 111 13.23 -4.26 3.08
CA CYS A 111 12.98 -3.05 3.85
C CYS A 111 13.67 -3.07 5.21
N GLU A 112 13.45 -4.12 5.97
CA GLU A 112 14.00 -4.25 7.30
C GLU A 112 15.42 -4.86 7.28
N GLU A 113 16.16 -4.61 8.36
CA GLU A 113 17.55 -5.06 8.53
C GLU A 113 17.69 -5.61 9.96
N PRO A 114 17.29 -6.87 10.20
CA PRO A 114 17.42 -7.50 11.50
C PRO A 114 18.87 -7.56 11.96
N GLU A 115 19.10 -7.33 13.24
CA GLU A 115 20.44 -7.46 13.84
C GLU A 115 20.94 -8.91 13.77
N GLU A 116 20.03 -9.88 13.81
CA GLU A 116 20.32 -11.31 13.78
C GLU A 116 19.27 -12.05 12.93
N ILE A 117 19.73 -12.95 12.08
CA ILE A 117 18.89 -13.86 11.28
C ILE A 117 19.35 -15.30 11.51
N GLY A 118 18.42 -16.16 11.95
CA GLY A 118 18.73 -17.58 12.17
C GLY A 118 17.54 -18.36 12.75
N SER A 119 17.60 -19.67 12.78
CA SER A 119 18.66 -20.58 12.37
C SER A 119 18.72 -20.75 10.85
N ILE A 120 19.91 -20.61 10.26
CA ILE A 120 20.12 -20.76 8.81
C ILE A 120 20.22 -22.26 8.47
N ARG A 121 19.65 -22.64 7.30
CA ARG A 121 19.56 -24.02 6.83
C ARG A 121 20.03 -24.20 5.39
N SER A 122 20.04 -25.46 4.96
CA SER A 122 20.54 -25.90 3.65
C SER A 122 19.65 -25.39 2.51
N ALA A 123 20.31 -25.04 1.41
CA ALA A 123 19.67 -24.75 0.13
C ALA A 123 18.86 -25.94 -0.38
N ARG A 124 17.83 -25.62 -1.17
CA ARG A 124 17.00 -26.57 -1.92
C ARG A 124 16.71 -25.99 -3.31
N GLU A 125 16.70 -26.84 -4.32
CA GLU A 125 16.55 -26.43 -5.72
C GLU A 125 15.30 -25.57 -5.96
N ASN A 126 14.15 -25.95 -5.39
CA ASN A 126 12.90 -25.21 -5.53
C ASN A 126 12.99 -23.76 -5.03
N PHE A 127 13.79 -23.50 -4.01
CA PHE A 127 13.98 -22.16 -3.47
C PHE A 127 14.98 -21.31 -4.28
N LEU A 128 15.91 -21.93 -5.02
CA LEU A 128 16.80 -21.20 -5.92
C LEU A 128 16.04 -20.45 -7.00
N THR A 129 15.07 -21.11 -7.63
CA THR A 129 14.22 -20.48 -8.66
C THR A 129 13.43 -19.27 -8.10
N LEU A 130 12.96 -19.38 -6.86
CA LEU A 130 12.27 -18.27 -6.20
C LEU A 130 13.23 -17.11 -5.86
N ALA A 131 14.39 -17.41 -5.32
CA ALA A 131 15.40 -16.41 -5.00
C ALA A 131 15.85 -15.65 -6.26
N ASP A 132 16.02 -16.37 -7.37
CA ASP A 132 16.35 -15.78 -8.68
C ASP A 132 15.19 -14.90 -9.17
N GLY A 133 13.94 -15.36 -9.06
CA GLY A 133 12.74 -14.59 -9.43
C GLY A 133 12.62 -13.26 -8.66
N PHE A 134 13.11 -13.20 -7.43
CA PHE A 134 13.22 -11.96 -6.64
C PHE A 134 14.51 -11.17 -6.92
N ASN A 135 15.39 -11.69 -7.76
CA ASN A 135 16.76 -11.15 -7.94
C ASN A 135 17.48 -10.99 -6.60
N ALA A 136 17.25 -11.91 -5.65
CA ALA A 136 17.77 -11.85 -4.30
C ALA A 136 19.21 -12.35 -4.19
N LEU A 137 19.93 -11.91 -3.15
CA LEU A 137 21.12 -12.59 -2.67
C LEU A 137 20.67 -13.81 -1.88
N TYR A 138 21.07 -15.01 -2.30
CA TYR A 138 20.64 -16.24 -1.65
C TYR A 138 21.64 -16.67 -0.57
N VAL A 139 21.14 -16.78 0.66
CA VAL A 139 21.94 -17.10 1.86
C VAL A 139 21.49 -18.44 2.44
N HIS A 140 22.43 -19.35 2.60
CA HIS A 140 22.16 -20.69 3.13
C HIS A 140 23.39 -21.30 3.82
N TRP A 141 23.18 -22.34 4.57
CA TRP A 141 24.26 -23.13 5.18
C TRP A 141 24.12 -24.61 4.79
N GLY A 142 25.01 -25.09 3.93
CA GLY A 142 24.89 -26.39 3.31
C GLY A 142 23.89 -26.45 2.18
N GLY A 143 23.69 -27.61 1.58
CA GLY A 143 22.77 -27.81 0.47
C GLY A 143 22.82 -29.23 -0.08
N GLU A 144 21.92 -29.52 -1.00
CA GLU A 144 22.00 -30.68 -1.86
C GLU A 144 23.06 -30.42 -2.95
N ARG A 145 23.54 -31.51 -3.56
CA ARG A 145 24.60 -31.42 -4.57
C ARG A 145 24.16 -30.63 -5.82
N GLU A 146 22.85 -30.52 -6.02
CA GLU A 146 22.18 -29.88 -7.15
C GLU A 146 21.58 -28.51 -6.80
N ALA A 147 21.78 -28.04 -5.57
CA ALA A 147 21.28 -26.74 -5.10
C ALA A 147 22.39 -25.73 -4.84
#